data_569b2ccccb801077e303742215eb988a
#
_entry.id   569b2ccccb801077e303742215eb988a
#
_cell.length_a   1.000
_cell.length_b   1.000
_cell.length_c   1.000
_cell.angle_alpha   90.00
_cell.angle_beta   90.00
_cell.angle_gamma   90.00
#
_symmetry.space_group_name_H-M   'P 1'
#
loop_
_entity.id
_entity.type
_entity.pdbx_description
1 polymer ?
#
loop_
_entity_poly.entity_id
_entity_poly.type
_entity_poly.pdbx_seq_one_letter_code
_entity_poly.pdbx_strand_id
1 'polypeptide(L)'
;GHSKPPSKSLKSEVDIVCSIAIELEKLISKPPINWLKLSHNYDYIRNLIEKCLPDFKNYNKRVREKGGFYLPNPPRDNRIFNTKSGKAEFKSNAISSIMSYEDKFTMMTIRSHDQYNTTIYGLNDRYRGISNGRRIIFMNSNDMKKMNLEKNDLVNITSHYFNRKITANKWFVVPYDIPQGNVATYFPESNVLIPLDSVADRSNTPTSKSITVSIDSI
;
A
#
# COMPACT_ATOMS: atom_id res chain seq x y z
N GLY A 1 -26.10 4.07 -5.58
CA GLY A 1 -26.38 5.08 -6.59
C GLY A 1 -25.53 4.86 -7.83
N HIS A 2 -26.00 5.35 -8.95
CA HIS A 2 -25.22 5.34 -10.19
C HIS A 2 -24.78 6.77 -10.48
N SER A 3 -23.49 7.01 -10.49
CA SER A 3 -22.92 8.25 -11.01
C SER A 3 -22.63 8.06 -12.50
N LYS A 4 -22.98 9.05 -13.30
CA LYS A 4 -22.51 9.06 -14.69
C LYS A 4 -21.01 9.35 -14.68
N PRO A 5 -20.21 8.61 -15.46
CA PRO A 5 -18.78 8.89 -15.54
C PRO A 5 -18.56 10.29 -16.15
N PRO A 6 -17.53 11.03 -15.74
CA PRO A 6 -17.21 12.36 -16.28
C PRO A 6 -16.86 12.33 -17.77
N SER A 7 -16.50 11.19 -18.31
CA SER A 7 -16.24 10.98 -19.75
C SER A 7 -16.80 9.64 -20.21
N LYS A 8 -17.28 9.59 -21.45
CA LYS A 8 -17.74 8.33 -22.09
C LYS A 8 -16.62 7.33 -22.34
N SER A 9 -15.38 7.76 -22.32
CA SER A 9 -14.21 6.89 -22.48
C SER A 9 -13.81 6.17 -21.20
N LEU A 10 -14.33 6.58 -20.05
CA LEU A 10 -14.08 5.92 -18.77
C LEU A 10 -14.88 4.64 -18.65
N LYS A 11 -14.20 3.58 -18.25
CA LYS A 11 -14.79 2.28 -17.95
C LYS A 11 -14.88 2.05 -16.45
N SER A 12 -15.84 1.26 -15.99
CA SER A 12 -15.86 0.80 -14.61
C SER A 12 -14.75 -0.20 -14.35
N GLU A 13 -14.31 -0.34 -13.09
CA GLU A 13 -13.31 -1.35 -12.70
C GLU A 13 -13.74 -2.76 -13.10
N VAL A 14 -15.03 -3.08 -12.93
CA VAL A 14 -15.60 -4.37 -13.32
C VAL A 14 -15.49 -4.58 -14.83
N ASP A 15 -15.81 -3.55 -15.64
CA ASP A 15 -15.71 -3.64 -17.10
C ASP A 15 -14.26 -3.80 -17.57
N ILE A 16 -13.31 -3.12 -16.92
CA ILE A 16 -11.88 -3.26 -17.20
C ILE A 16 -11.43 -4.71 -16.94
N VAL A 17 -11.74 -5.24 -15.75
CA VAL A 17 -11.34 -6.61 -15.38
C VAL A 17 -11.99 -7.65 -16.31
N CYS A 18 -13.28 -7.50 -16.61
CA CYS A 18 -13.97 -8.41 -17.54
C CYS A 18 -13.39 -8.33 -18.96
N SER A 19 -13.04 -7.14 -19.43
CA SER A 19 -12.41 -6.97 -20.75
C SER A 19 -11.04 -7.66 -20.81
N ILE A 20 -10.21 -7.54 -19.78
CA ILE A 20 -8.92 -8.23 -19.70
C ILE A 20 -9.13 -9.75 -19.69
N ALA A 21 -10.11 -10.24 -18.93
CA ALA A 21 -10.42 -11.66 -18.85
C ALA A 21 -10.89 -12.24 -20.20
N ILE A 22 -11.70 -11.50 -20.96
CA ILE A 22 -12.13 -11.89 -22.30
C ILE A 22 -10.92 -12.07 -23.24
N GLU A 23 -9.97 -11.13 -23.22
CA GLU A 23 -8.78 -11.23 -24.05
C GLU A 23 -7.87 -12.38 -23.60
N LEU A 24 -7.72 -12.60 -22.30
CA LEU A 24 -6.92 -13.68 -21.76
C LEU A 24 -7.51 -15.07 -22.09
N GLU A 25 -8.82 -15.23 -22.04
CA GLU A 25 -9.50 -16.51 -22.37
C GLU A 25 -9.28 -16.96 -23.82
N LYS A 26 -8.95 -16.05 -24.72
CA LYS A 26 -8.55 -16.42 -26.09
C LYS A 26 -7.24 -17.21 -26.14
N LEU A 27 -6.43 -17.09 -25.11
CA LEU A 27 -5.10 -17.70 -25.01
C LEU A 27 -5.09 -18.99 -24.17
N ILE A 28 -6.18 -19.31 -23.48
CA ILE A 28 -6.26 -20.46 -22.57
C ILE A 28 -7.46 -21.33 -22.86
N SER A 29 -7.23 -22.64 -22.91
CA SER A 29 -8.30 -23.64 -23.13
C SER A 29 -9.05 -23.93 -21.81
N LYS A 30 -9.94 -23.03 -21.41
CA LYS A 30 -10.85 -23.21 -20.26
C LYS A 30 -12.30 -23.01 -20.69
N PRO A 31 -13.29 -23.61 -19.97
CA PRO A 31 -14.69 -23.30 -20.23
C PRO A 31 -14.93 -21.81 -20.12
N PRO A 32 -15.57 -21.17 -21.10
CA PRO A 32 -15.75 -19.73 -21.13
C PRO A 32 -16.69 -19.29 -20.02
N ILE A 33 -16.26 -18.26 -19.29
CA ILE A 33 -17.12 -17.52 -18.37
C ILE A 33 -17.78 -16.39 -19.17
N ASN A 34 -19.06 -16.13 -18.95
CA ASN A 34 -19.73 -15.02 -19.62
C ASN A 34 -19.36 -13.68 -18.95
N TRP A 35 -18.13 -13.23 -19.18
CA TRP A 35 -17.60 -11.97 -18.65
C TRP A 35 -18.40 -10.76 -19.07
N LEU A 36 -18.95 -10.77 -20.28
CA LEU A 36 -19.81 -9.68 -20.78
C LEU A 36 -21.08 -9.54 -19.94
N LYS A 37 -21.69 -10.65 -19.56
CA LYS A 37 -22.86 -10.64 -18.66
C LYS A 37 -22.49 -10.12 -17.27
N LEU A 38 -21.31 -10.46 -16.77
CA LEU A 38 -20.81 -9.96 -15.48
C LEU A 38 -20.60 -8.44 -15.51
N SER A 39 -19.98 -7.90 -16.56
CA SER A 39 -19.71 -6.46 -16.68
C SER A 39 -20.98 -5.62 -16.79
N HIS A 40 -22.04 -6.15 -17.42
CA HIS A 40 -23.30 -5.41 -17.63
C HIS A 40 -24.39 -5.68 -16.58
N ASN A 41 -24.21 -6.67 -15.71
CA ASN A 41 -25.26 -7.06 -14.76
C ASN A 41 -24.70 -7.35 -13.37
N TYR A 42 -24.60 -6.33 -12.54
CA TYR A 42 -24.12 -6.44 -11.16
C TYR A 42 -25.06 -7.24 -10.25
N ASP A 43 -26.35 -7.33 -10.57
CA ASP A 43 -27.28 -8.19 -9.86
C ASP A 43 -26.93 -9.67 -10.08
N TYR A 44 -26.49 -10.00 -11.27
CA TYR A 44 -26.01 -11.34 -11.58
C TYR A 44 -24.72 -11.66 -10.79
N ILE A 45 -23.78 -10.71 -10.67
CA ILE A 45 -22.59 -10.89 -9.81
C ILE A 45 -23.01 -11.13 -8.36
N ARG A 46 -23.92 -10.32 -7.81
CA ARG A 46 -24.41 -10.48 -6.43
C ARG A 46 -25.11 -11.82 -6.21
N ASN A 47 -25.85 -12.31 -7.18
CA ASN A 47 -26.46 -13.64 -7.11
C ASN A 47 -25.41 -14.77 -7.08
N LEU A 48 -24.28 -14.61 -7.78
CA LEU A 48 -23.17 -15.57 -7.70
C LEU A 48 -22.49 -15.50 -6.33
N ILE A 49 -22.26 -14.32 -5.80
CA ILE A 49 -21.71 -14.12 -4.44
C ILE A 49 -22.62 -14.77 -3.40
N GLU A 50 -23.94 -14.56 -3.47
CA GLU A 50 -24.93 -15.18 -2.59
C GLU A 50 -24.86 -16.72 -2.60
N LYS A 51 -24.64 -17.32 -3.78
CA LYS A 51 -24.49 -18.77 -3.92
C LYS A 51 -23.21 -19.33 -3.29
N CYS A 52 -22.15 -18.54 -3.27
CA CYS A 52 -20.85 -18.96 -2.76
C CYS A 52 -20.66 -18.63 -1.26
N LEU A 53 -21.31 -17.60 -0.77
CA LEU A 53 -21.07 -17.04 0.57
C LEU A 53 -22.39 -16.94 1.35
N PRO A 54 -22.62 -17.82 2.35
CA PRO A 54 -23.90 -17.88 3.10
C PRO A 54 -24.32 -16.55 3.74
N ASP A 55 -23.36 -15.74 4.19
CA ASP A 55 -23.61 -14.45 4.85
C ASP A 55 -24.21 -13.40 3.90
N PHE A 56 -24.14 -13.63 2.58
CA PHE A 56 -24.72 -12.77 1.56
C PHE A 56 -26.13 -13.19 1.11
N LYS A 57 -26.83 -14.03 1.86
CA LYS A 57 -28.23 -14.42 1.56
C LYS A 57 -29.09 -13.18 1.32
N ASN A 58 -29.90 -13.21 0.26
CA ASN A 58 -30.75 -12.09 -0.21
C ASN A 58 -29.94 -10.80 -0.54
N TYR A 59 -28.74 -10.94 -1.07
CA TYR A 59 -27.81 -9.84 -1.26
C TYR A 59 -28.41 -8.71 -2.09
N ASN A 60 -29.04 -9.01 -3.23
CA ASN A 60 -29.65 -8.00 -4.11
C ASN A 60 -30.77 -7.20 -3.42
N LYS A 61 -31.51 -7.82 -2.51
CA LYS A 61 -32.54 -7.14 -1.71
C LYS A 61 -31.88 -6.26 -0.65
N ARG A 62 -31.02 -6.86 0.15
CA ARG A 62 -30.39 -6.20 1.32
C ARG A 62 -29.54 -4.98 0.95
N VAL A 63 -28.81 -5.02 -0.15
CA VAL A 63 -27.97 -3.89 -0.60
C VAL A 63 -28.80 -2.67 -1.04
N ARG A 64 -30.09 -2.87 -1.32
CA ARG A 64 -31.03 -1.79 -1.72
C ARG A 64 -31.81 -1.21 -0.54
N GLU A 65 -31.75 -1.83 0.60
CA GLU A 65 -32.38 -1.29 1.82
C GLU A 65 -31.67 0.00 2.24
N LYS A 66 -32.42 0.96 2.78
CA LYS A 66 -31.85 2.22 3.27
C LYS A 66 -30.87 1.94 4.43
N GLY A 67 -29.62 2.38 4.27
CA GLY A 67 -28.55 2.13 5.22
C GLY A 67 -27.77 0.84 4.96
N GLY A 68 -28.17 0.01 3.98
CA GLY A 68 -27.50 -1.24 3.65
C GLY A 68 -27.65 -2.30 4.73
N PHE A 69 -26.63 -3.12 4.96
CA PHE A 69 -26.64 -4.18 5.97
C PHE A 69 -25.23 -4.49 6.49
N TYR A 70 -25.17 -5.10 7.65
CA TYR A 70 -23.92 -5.57 8.22
C TYR A 70 -23.75 -7.06 7.97
N LEU A 71 -22.53 -7.47 7.63
CA LEU A 71 -22.15 -8.88 7.65
C LEU A 71 -21.94 -9.36 9.08
N PRO A 72 -22.27 -10.62 9.39
CA PRO A 72 -22.00 -11.20 10.71
C PRO A 72 -20.52 -11.12 11.04
N ASN A 73 -20.22 -10.77 12.27
CA ASN A 73 -18.87 -10.81 12.81
C ASN A 73 -18.95 -11.37 14.25
N PRO A 74 -18.87 -12.68 14.42
CA PRO A 74 -19.09 -13.31 15.73
C PRO A 74 -18.23 -12.73 16.87
N PRO A 75 -16.94 -12.40 16.66
CA PRO A 75 -16.16 -11.74 17.71
C PRO A 75 -16.69 -10.36 18.10
N ARG A 76 -17.11 -9.55 17.14
CA ARG A 76 -17.68 -8.22 17.37
C ARG A 76 -19.07 -8.31 17.99
N ASP A 77 -19.93 -9.14 17.41
CA ASP A 77 -21.36 -9.15 17.69
C ASP A 77 -21.68 -9.90 18.99
N ASN A 78 -21.03 -11.03 19.23
CA ASN A 78 -21.37 -11.96 20.30
C ASN A 78 -20.18 -12.39 21.17
N ARG A 79 -18.97 -11.83 20.96
CA ARG A 79 -17.75 -12.25 21.65
C ARG A 79 -17.43 -13.75 21.48
N ILE A 80 -17.82 -14.30 20.34
CA ILE A 80 -17.52 -15.69 19.96
C ILE A 80 -16.21 -15.71 19.19
N PHE A 81 -15.24 -16.45 19.70
CA PHE A 81 -13.92 -16.60 19.10
C PHE A 81 -13.73 -18.04 18.64
N ASN A 82 -13.37 -18.24 17.37
CA ASN A 82 -13.10 -19.54 16.80
C ASN A 82 -11.65 -20.00 17.09
N THR A 83 -11.33 -20.10 18.37
CA THR A 83 -10.04 -20.57 18.89
C THR A 83 -10.27 -21.85 19.70
N LYS A 84 -9.21 -22.59 20.02
CA LYS A 84 -9.31 -23.80 20.83
C LYS A 84 -9.88 -23.52 22.24
N SER A 85 -9.60 -22.35 22.78
CA SER A 85 -10.08 -21.93 24.11
C SER A 85 -11.47 -21.30 24.08
N GLY A 86 -12.02 -21.00 22.90
CA GLY A 86 -13.24 -20.21 22.75
C GLY A 86 -13.12 -18.74 23.19
N LYS A 87 -11.92 -18.29 23.54
CA LYS A 87 -11.61 -16.92 23.98
C LYS A 87 -10.66 -16.24 23.01
N ALA A 88 -10.61 -14.90 23.03
CA ALA A 88 -9.57 -14.16 22.33
C ALA A 88 -8.17 -14.59 22.83
N GLU A 89 -7.27 -14.87 21.90
CA GLU A 89 -5.91 -15.29 22.21
C GLU A 89 -4.92 -14.21 21.75
N PHE A 90 -4.14 -13.70 22.69
CA PHE A 90 -3.02 -12.82 22.39
C PHE A 90 -1.82 -13.65 21.93
N LYS A 91 -1.20 -13.24 20.85
CA LYS A 91 0.05 -13.85 20.36
C LYS A 91 1.19 -12.88 20.61
N SER A 92 2.22 -13.33 21.30
CA SER A 92 3.49 -12.62 21.37
C SER A 92 4.34 -13.05 20.18
N ASN A 93 4.95 -12.08 19.51
CA ASN A 93 5.94 -12.34 18.47
C ASN A 93 7.29 -11.79 18.94
N ALA A 94 8.35 -12.55 18.70
CA ALA A 94 9.70 -12.05 18.95
C ALA A 94 9.95 -10.83 18.05
N ILE A 95 10.49 -9.77 18.63
CA ILE A 95 10.98 -8.63 17.85
C ILE A 95 12.27 -9.10 17.18
N SER A 96 12.31 -9.07 15.85
CA SER A 96 13.56 -9.34 15.12
C SER A 96 14.58 -8.29 15.52
N SER A 97 15.84 -8.74 15.77
CA SER A 97 16.94 -7.81 15.99
C SER A 97 17.05 -6.88 14.78
N ILE A 98 16.88 -5.59 15.01
CA ILE A 98 17.16 -4.58 14.00
C ILE A 98 18.69 -4.60 13.82
N MET A 99 19.15 -5.06 12.65
CA MET A 99 20.58 -4.97 12.34
C MET A 99 20.91 -3.49 12.11
N SER A 100 21.49 -2.84 13.13
CA SER A 100 22.07 -1.53 12.94
C SER A 100 23.42 -1.72 12.26
N TYR A 101 23.56 -1.18 11.07
CA TYR A 101 24.85 -1.09 10.38
C TYR A 101 25.45 0.30 10.66
N GLU A 102 26.74 0.40 10.97
CA GLU A 102 27.38 1.65 11.38
C GLU A 102 27.18 2.81 10.40
N ASP A 103 27.09 2.53 9.09
CA ASP A 103 26.95 3.56 8.03
C ASP A 103 25.67 3.42 7.20
N LYS A 104 24.61 2.83 7.78
CA LYS A 104 23.34 2.64 7.06
C LYS A 104 22.15 3.02 7.91
N PHE A 105 21.07 3.34 7.21
CA PHE A 105 19.81 3.74 7.78
C PHE A 105 18.72 2.73 7.44
N THR A 106 17.74 2.62 8.32
CA THR A 106 16.47 1.96 7.98
C THR A 106 15.53 3.01 7.38
N MET A 107 15.19 2.85 6.10
CA MET A 107 14.27 3.73 5.40
C MET A 107 12.85 3.17 5.38
N MET A 108 11.87 4.04 5.65
CA MET A 108 10.46 3.76 5.44
C MET A 108 9.85 4.68 4.39
N THR A 109 8.96 4.15 3.56
CA THR A 109 8.14 4.99 2.69
C THR A 109 6.94 5.52 3.46
N ILE A 110 6.59 6.78 3.26
CA ILE A 110 5.43 7.42 3.88
C ILE A 110 4.58 8.13 2.82
N ARG A 111 3.33 8.43 3.15
CA ARG A 111 2.48 9.33 2.36
C ARG A 111 2.55 10.75 2.91
N SER A 112 2.37 11.75 2.05
CA SER A 112 2.05 13.10 2.52
C SER A 112 0.66 13.12 3.16
N HIS A 113 0.37 14.12 4.00
CA HIS A 113 -0.91 14.19 4.70
C HIS A 113 -2.11 14.29 3.76
N ASP A 114 -1.97 15.05 2.69
CA ASP A 114 -3.03 15.27 1.71
C ASP A 114 -3.01 14.23 0.56
N GLN A 115 -2.24 13.15 0.70
CA GLN A 115 -2.16 12.09 -0.29
C GLN A 115 -3.28 11.08 -0.11
N TYR A 116 -4.14 10.96 -1.11
CA TYR A 116 -5.16 9.92 -1.17
C TYR A 116 -4.66 8.74 -1.99
N ASN A 117 -4.53 7.59 -1.33
CA ASN A 117 -3.96 6.38 -1.92
C ASN A 117 -2.56 6.65 -2.50
N THR A 118 -2.24 6.11 -3.69
CA THR A 118 -0.92 6.21 -4.34
C THR A 118 -0.88 7.21 -5.48
N THR A 119 -2.03 7.69 -5.93
CA THR A 119 -2.14 8.42 -7.21
C THR A 119 -2.64 9.85 -7.08
N ILE A 120 -3.31 10.21 -6.00
CA ILE A 120 -3.85 11.56 -5.81
C ILE A 120 -3.05 12.24 -4.71
N TYR A 121 -2.16 13.15 -5.10
CA TYR A 121 -1.33 13.94 -4.20
C TYR A 121 -0.86 15.23 -4.86
N GLY A 122 -0.58 16.22 -4.02
CA GLY A 122 0.06 17.47 -4.43
C GLY A 122 1.55 17.48 -4.12
N LEU A 123 2.22 18.56 -4.47
CA LEU A 123 3.65 18.79 -4.20
C LEU A 123 3.92 19.38 -2.81
N ASN A 124 2.87 19.67 -2.05
CA ASN A 124 2.96 20.29 -0.74
C ASN A 124 2.51 19.31 0.36
N ASP A 125 3.26 19.31 1.46
CA ASP A 125 2.82 18.70 2.72
C ASP A 125 2.94 19.76 3.81
N ARG A 126 1.88 20.53 4.01
CA ARG A 126 1.82 21.65 4.96
C ARG A 126 2.07 21.21 6.40
N TYR A 127 1.73 19.97 6.76
CA TYR A 127 1.93 19.47 8.12
C TYR A 127 3.39 19.14 8.43
N ARG A 128 4.19 18.88 7.38
CA ARG A 128 5.64 18.66 7.50
C ARG A 128 6.48 19.82 6.96
N GLY A 129 5.83 20.94 6.58
CA GLY A 129 6.53 22.11 6.06
C GLY A 129 7.20 21.91 4.70
N ILE A 130 6.68 21.01 3.88
CA ILE A 130 7.21 20.73 2.55
C ILE A 130 6.42 21.52 1.51
N SER A 131 7.14 22.17 0.61
CA SER A 131 6.59 22.94 -0.51
C SER A 131 7.29 22.58 -1.82
N ASN A 132 6.50 22.50 -2.88
CA ASN A 132 6.95 22.32 -4.27
C ASN A 132 7.84 21.10 -4.54
N GLY A 133 7.74 20.02 -3.74
CA GLY A 133 8.56 18.85 -4.00
C GLY A 133 8.20 17.65 -3.16
N ARG A 134 8.59 16.49 -3.69
CA ARG A 134 8.35 15.21 -3.03
C ARG A 134 9.60 14.32 -2.97
N ARG A 135 10.68 14.70 -3.66
CA ARG A 135 11.99 14.02 -3.51
C ARG A 135 12.67 14.49 -2.24
N ILE A 136 12.10 14.11 -1.11
CA ILE A 136 12.47 14.55 0.24
C ILE A 136 12.91 13.32 1.03
N ILE A 137 14.01 13.47 1.76
CA ILE A 137 14.40 12.52 2.80
C ILE A 137 14.32 13.20 4.16
N PHE A 138 13.46 12.68 5.02
CA PHE A 138 13.34 13.10 6.41
C PHE A 138 14.39 12.38 7.25
N MET A 139 15.13 13.13 8.05
CA MET A 139 16.29 12.62 8.78
C MET A 139 16.38 13.22 10.18
N ASN A 140 16.87 12.44 11.14
CA ASN A 140 17.12 12.95 12.49
C ASN A 140 18.24 14.00 12.47
N SER A 141 18.05 15.12 13.19
CA SER A 141 19.02 16.22 13.21
C SER A 141 20.41 15.81 13.72
N ASN A 142 20.52 14.83 14.61
CA ASN A 142 21.82 14.34 15.07
C ASN A 142 22.52 13.49 14.00
N ASP A 143 21.78 12.73 13.22
CA ASP A 143 22.35 11.97 12.09
C ASP A 143 22.80 12.92 10.98
N MET A 144 22.04 13.98 10.70
CA MET A 144 22.47 15.04 9.78
C MET A 144 23.81 15.67 10.22
N LYS A 145 23.92 16.03 11.50
CA LYS A 145 25.17 16.59 12.05
C LYS A 145 26.35 15.65 11.90
N LYS A 146 26.17 14.35 12.18
CA LYS A 146 27.23 13.34 12.00
C LYS A 146 27.72 13.23 10.56
N MET A 147 26.82 13.48 9.62
CA MET A 147 27.10 13.43 8.18
C MET A 147 27.48 14.79 7.57
N ASN A 148 27.58 15.85 8.40
CA ASN A 148 27.81 17.23 7.94
C ASN A 148 26.78 17.70 6.89
N LEU A 149 25.50 17.34 7.10
CA LEU A 149 24.40 17.70 6.23
C LEU A 149 23.56 18.83 6.86
N GLU A 150 23.14 19.77 6.02
CA GLU A 150 22.21 20.84 6.37
C GLU A 150 20.85 20.65 5.71
N LYS A 151 19.86 21.41 6.16
CA LYS A 151 18.53 21.41 5.55
C LYS A 151 18.62 21.85 4.07
N ASN A 152 17.97 21.10 3.21
CA ASN A 152 17.93 21.26 1.75
C ASN A 152 19.22 20.85 1.00
N ASP A 153 20.19 20.26 1.68
CA ASP A 153 21.27 19.61 0.97
C ASP A 153 20.75 18.50 0.07
N LEU A 154 21.43 18.25 -1.02
CA LEU A 154 21.14 17.20 -1.96
C LEU A 154 21.95 15.96 -1.63
N VAL A 155 21.28 14.84 -1.57
CA VAL A 155 21.90 13.53 -1.32
C VAL A 155 21.42 12.50 -2.34
N ASN A 156 22.21 11.46 -2.52
CA ASN A 156 21.81 10.24 -3.20
C ASN A 156 21.46 9.18 -2.16
N ILE A 157 20.42 8.41 -2.40
CA ILE A 157 20.00 7.31 -1.54
C ILE A 157 20.25 6.00 -2.28
N THR A 158 21.01 5.10 -1.68
CA THR A 158 21.29 3.78 -2.24
C THR A 158 20.69 2.71 -1.36
N SER A 159 19.72 1.95 -1.88
CA SER A 159 19.19 0.78 -1.20
C SER A 159 20.12 -0.43 -1.36
N HIS A 160 20.18 -1.25 -0.31
CA HIS A 160 20.99 -2.46 -0.24
C HIS A 160 20.08 -3.67 -0.01
N TYR A 161 20.12 -4.63 -0.93
CA TYR A 161 19.34 -5.87 -0.82
C TYR A 161 20.18 -7.04 -1.34
N PHE A 162 20.65 -7.89 -0.43
CA PHE A 162 21.68 -8.90 -0.71
C PHE A 162 22.91 -8.25 -1.41
N ASN A 163 23.26 -8.75 -2.58
CA ASN A 163 24.39 -8.23 -3.38
C ASN A 163 24.00 -7.13 -4.38
N ARG A 164 22.76 -6.64 -4.32
CA ARG A 164 22.25 -5.61 -5.23
C ARG A 164 22.18 -4.24 -4.55
N LYS A 165 22.48 -3.22 -5.32
CA LYS A 165 22.36 -1.82 -4.92
C LYS A 165 21.55 -1.08 -5.96
N ILE A 166 20.63 -0.24 -5.52
CA ILE A 166 19.83 0.63 -6.37
C ILE A 166 19.94 2.05 -5.84
N THR A 167 20.41 2.98 -6.68
CA THR A 167 20.60 4.38 -6.28
C THR A 167 19.54 5.27 -6.88
N ALA A 168 18.93 6.10 -6.04
CA ALA A 168 18.04 7.17 -6.43
C ALA A 168 18.70 8.53 -6.11
N ASN A 169 18.90 9.34 -7.14
CA ASN A 169 19.70 10.57 -7.04
C ASN A 169 18.86 11.79 -6.65
N LYS A 170 19.52 12.79 -6.04
CA LYS A 170 19.02 14.16 -5.81
C LYS A 170 17.76 14.20 -4.93
N TRP A 171 17.92 13.87 -3.67
CA TRP A 171 16.90 14.00 -2.63
C TRP A 171 17.26 15.14 -1.69
N PHE A 172 16.30 16.00 -1.38
CA PHE A 172 16.49 17.09 -0.43
C PHE A 172 16.38 16.58 1.01
N VAL A 173 17.39 16.87 1.82
CA VAL A 173 17.41 16.52 3.24
C VAL A 173 16.55 17.49 4.03
N VAL A 174 15.68 16.94 4.88
CA VAL A 174 14.79 17.72 5.76
C VAL A 174 14.92 17.17 7.19
N PRO A 175 15.29 18.02 8.17
CA PRO A 175 15.31 17.61 9.56
C PRO A 175 13.91 17.26 10.04
N TYR A 176 13.78 16.12 10.73
CA TYR A 176 12.50 15.66 11.23
C TYR A 176 12.67 14.89 12.53
N ASP A 177 11.66 14.92 13.39
CA ASP A 177 11.66 14.19 14.66
C ASP A 177 11.37 12.72 14.45
N ILE A 178 12.40 11.98 14.09
CA ILE A 178 12.40 10.50 13.95
C ILE A 178 13.59 9.93 14.73
N PRO A 179 13.55 8.69 15.18
CA PRO A 179 14.67 8.05 15.87
C PRO A 179 15.94 8.02 15.00
N GLN A 180 17.09 8.21 15.62
CA GLN A 180 18.40 8.08 14.94
C GLN A 180 18.54 6.73 14.24
N GLY A 181 19.27 6.71 13.13
CA GLY A 181 19.44 5.53 12.28
C GLY A 181 18.21 5.23 11.39
N ASN A 182 17.18 6.07 11.45
CA ASN A 182 15.99 5.92 10.61
C ASN A 182 15.81 7.12 9.70
N VAL A 183 15.29 6.87 8.50
CA VAL A 183 14.93 7.91 7.54
C VAL A 183 13.58 7.59 6.90
N ALA A 184 12.89 8.62 6.40
CA ALA A 184 11.62 8.44 5.73
C ALA A 184 11.58 9.23 4.40
N THR A 185 10.91 8.65 3.40
CA THR A 185 10.76 9.26 2.08
C THR A 185 9.33 9.13 1.59
N TYR A 186 8.89 10.01 0.69
CA TYR A 186 7.55 9.92 0.13
C TYR A 186 7.42 8.78 -0.88
N PHE A 187 6.31 8.08 -0.79
CA PHE A 187 5.83 7.15 -1.80
C PHE A 187 4.84 7.90 -2.73
N PRO A 188 4.90 7.74 -4.06
CA PRO A 188 5.61 6.70 -4.81
C PRO A 188 7.04 7.03 -5.26
N GLU A 189 7.56 8.23 -5.00
CA GLU A 189 8.86 8.68 -5.51
C GLU A 189 10.01 7.74 -5.12
N SER A 190 9.95 7.20 -3.91
CA SER A 190 10.96 6.26 -3.39
C SER A 190 10.73 4.79 -3.80
N ASN A 191 9.69 4.49 -4.59
CA ASN A 191 9.40 3.12 -4.98
C ASN A 191 10.55 2.44 -5.73
N VAL A 192 11.34 3.21 -6.46
CA VAL A 192 12.53 2.72 -7.16
C VAL A 192 13.56 2.06 -6.25
N LEU A 193 13.60 2.44 -4.98
CA LEU A 193 14.53 1.90 -3.99
C LEU A 193 14.09 0.54 -3.40
N ILE A 194 12.89 0.08 -3.74
CA ILE A 194 12.35 -1.19 -3.26
C ILE A 194 12.59 -2.26 -4.31
N PRO A 195 13.41 -3.28 -4.04
CA PRO A 195 13.63 -4.39 -4.97
C PRO A 195 12.33 -5.15 -5.23
N LEU A 196 12.09 -5.55 -6.48
CA LEU A 196 10.85 -6.22 -6.89
C LEU A 196 10.58 -7.54 -6.16
N ASP A 197 11.64 -8.22 -5.76
CA ASP A 197 11.60 -9.50 -5.04
C ASP A 197 11.74 -9.35 -3.52
N SER A 198 11.83 -8.12 -3.02
CA SER A 198 11.82 -7.84 -1.59
C SER A 198 10.38 -7.78 -1.07
N VAL A 199 9.87 -8.92 -0.66
CA VAL A 199 8.50 -9.09 -0.21
C VAL A 199 8.43 -9.74 1.16
N ALA A 200 7.40 -9.42 1.91
CA ALA A 200 7.12 -10.04 3.20
C ALA A 200 6.65 -11.48 3.01
N ASP A 201 7.11 -12.36 3.91
CA ASP A 201 6.74 -13.76 3.91
C ASP A 201 5.21 -13.96 3.92
N ARG A 202 4.71 -14.92 3.16
CA ARG A 202 3.30 -15.31 2.96
C ARG A 202 2.40 -14.26 2.29
N SER A 203 2.54 -12.98 2.61
CA SER A 203 1.67 -11.93 2.05
C SER A 203 2.14 -11.42 0.70
N ASN A 204 3.41 -11.65 0.34
CA ASN A 204 4.07 -11.09 -0.84
C ASN A 204 3.96 -9.53 -0.92
N THR A 205 3.74 -8.88 0.21
CA THR A 205 3.67 -7.42 0.28
C THR A 205 5.09 -6.84 0.17
N PRO A 206 5.34 -5.85 -0.71
CA PRO A 206 6.65 -5.20 -0.79
C PRO A 206 7.12 -4.64 0.55
N THR A 207 8.40 -4.86 0.90
CA THR A 207 8.98 -4.47 2.20
C THR A 207 9.29 -2.97 2.28
N SER A 208 8.36 -2.14 1.86
CA SER A 208 8.52 -0.68 1.73
C SER A 208 8.67 0.08 3.05
N LYS A 209 8.55 -0.60 4.19
CA LYS A 209 8.65 0.01 5.52
C LYS A 209 9.95 -0.32 6.26
N SER A 210 10.82 -1.12 5.66
CA SER A 210 12.09 -1.51 6.27
C SER A 210 13.12 -1.78 5.16
N ILE A 211 13.69 -0.74 4.63
CA ILE A 211 14.66 -0.79 3.53
C ILE A 211 16.00 -0.33 4.10
N THR A 212 17.04 -1.15 3.95
CA THR A 212 18.41 -0.74 4.32
C THR A 212 18.96 0.18 3.25
N VAL A 213 19.38 1.39 3.63
CA VAL A 213 19.92 2.39 2.71
C VAL A 213 21.21 3.01 3.23
N SER A 214 22.10 3.42 2.32
CA SER A 214 23.16 4.40 2.58
C SER A 214 22.81 5.73 1.92
N ILE A 215 23.40 6.80 2.42
CA ILE A 215 23.15 8.17 1.98
C ILE A 215 24.51 8.80 1.67
N ASP A 216 24.63 9.37 0.49
CA ASP A 216 25.85 10.02 0.01
C ASP A 216 25.54 11.48 -0.32
N SER A 217 26.33 12.43 0.23
CA SER A 217 26.25 13.85 -0.14
C SER A 217 26.67 14.06 -1.60
N ILE A 218 26.12 15.07 -2.24
CA ILE A 218 26.45 15.45 -3.63
C ILE A 218 27.33 16.70 -3.61
#